data_24a7ea5e4838f15bb9f05ba9cdcab8ad
#
_entry.id   24a7ea5e4838f15bb9f05ba9cdcab8ad
#
_cell.length_a   1.000
_cell.length_b   1.000
_cell.length_c   1.000
_cell.angle_alpha   90.00
_cell.angle_beta   90.00
_cell.angle_gamma   90.00
#
_symmetry.space_group_name_H-M   'P 1'
#
loop_
_entity.id
_entity.type
_entity.pdbx_description
1 polymer ?
#
loop_
_entity_poly.entity_id
_entity_poly.type
_entity_poly.pdbx_seq_one_letter_code
_entity_poly.pdbx_strand_id
1 'polypeptide(L)'
;MGREDQRASFSPGLYFNAGPARIPSTHRVILGYARRFGVPMETFVNVNRNAGWDFGGKVQAERRMVNDMRGHIGELLAKAIDRKALDGVVSADEIATVRQFLAPYAGVDAKGEYTPRGSSGFAVEPGGYASAPEPLSPLRFAELYPSGAVTLPYLFEHIWDMQATMLQPVGGMDRIARAIYAQVKPAVRLGTPVTAIRRSGGRVRIEHGPGKQATEADYCVCTLPMPLLARIPSDFSAAKKAALTGIPYLASVKAAFEAPRFWETDDDIFGGLAWTDPRE
;
A
#
# COMPACT_ATOMS: atom_id res chain seq x y z
N MET A 1 17.84 22.52 1.54
CA MET A 1 16.75 22.05 0.67
C MET A 1 16.15 23.27 0.03
N GLY A 2 16.19 23.34 -1.31
CA GLY A 2 15.48 24.37 -2.05
C GLY A 2 13.97 24.21 -1.82
N ARG A 3 13.25 25.29 -1.89
CA ARG A 3 11.79 25.29 -1.92
C ARG A 3 11.37 24.86 -3.33
N GLU A 4 10.76 23.70 -3.43
CA GLU A 4 10.13 23.26 -4.67
C GLU A 4 8.65 23.62 -4.60
N ASP A 5 8.19 24.39 -5.55
CA ASP A 5 6.76 24.70 -5.70
C ASP A 5 6.15 23.69 -6.69
N GLN A 6 5.26 22.85 -6.20
CA GLN A 6 4.50 21.91 -7.02
C GLN A 6 3.08 22.45 -7.23
N ARG A 7 2.61 22.43 -8.45
CA ARG A 7 1.25 22.82 -8.82
C ARG A 7 0.55 21.68 -9.53
N ALA A 8 -0.61 21.28 -9.01
CA ALA A 8 -1.51 20.39 -9.72
C ALA A 8 -2.34 21.19 -10.73
N SER A 9 -2.35 20.76 -11.99
CA SER A 9 -3.08 21.40 -13.09
C SER A 9 -4.06 20.44 -13.76
N PHE A 10 -4.68 19.57 -12.95
CA PHE A 10 -5.65 18.60 -13.45
C PHE A 10 -6.99 19.25 -13.80
N SER A 11 -7.73 18.60 -14.69
CA SER A 11 -9.08 18.97 -15.04
C SER A 11 -10.00 19.03 -13.81
N PRO A 12 -11.07 19.88 -13.82
CA PRO A 12 -11.97 20.01 -12.70
C PRO A 12 -12.54 18.66 -12.24
N GLY A 13 -12.49 18.41 -10.93
CA GLY A 13 -12.96 17.16 -10.31
C GLY A 13 -11.87 16.12 -10.09
N LEU A 14 -10.73 16.24 -10.75
CA LEU A 14 -9.57 15.40 -10.50
C LEU A 14 -8.71 15.97 -9.37
N TYR A 15 -8.05 15.09 -8.61
CA TYR A 15 -7.15 15.48 -7.53
C TYR A 15 -6.02 14.46 -7.37
N PHE A 16 -4.96 14.90 -6.73
CA PHE A 16 -3.79 14.06 -6.44
C PHE A 16 -3.47 14.07 -4.95
N ASN A 17 -3.41 12.90 -4.35
CA ASN A 17 -2.95 12.72 -2.98
C ASN A 17 -1.42 12.60 -2.95
N ALA A 18 -0.71 13.71 -2.82
CA ALA A 18 0.77 13.73 -2.78
C ALA A 18 1.37 12.98 -1.58
N GLY A 19 0.59 12.76 -0.52
CA GLY A 19 0.93 11.97 0.67
C GLY A 19 0.10 10.69 0.77
N PRO A 20 -0.50 10.40 1.94
CA PRO A 20 -1.40 9.25 2.12
C PRO A 20 -2.54 9.29 1.11
N ALA A 21 -2.94 8.14 0.58
CA ALA A 21 -4.03 8.04 -0.39
C ALA A 21 -5.19 7.17 0.10
N ARG A 22 -4.96 6.30 1.07
CA ARG A 22 -5.93 5.33 1.56
C ARG A 22 -5.86 5.17 3.07
N ILE A 23 -6.99 4.79 3.68
CA ILE A 23 -7.15 4.61 5.12
C ILE A 23 -7.75 3.23 5.36
N PRO A 24 -7.03 2.30 6.02
CA PRO A 24 -7.60 1.03 6.45
C PRO A 24 -8.82 1.23 7.35
N SER A 25 -9.87 0.43 7.18
CA SER A 25 -11.09 0.52 8.00
C SER A 25 -10.84 0.28 9.49
N THR A 26 -9.70 -0.27 9.85
CA THR A 26 -9.22 -0.45 11.23
C THR A 26 -8.69 0.83 11.88
N HIS A 27 -8.40 1.88 11.10
CA HIS A 27 -7.87 3.15 11.60
C HIS A 27 -8.96 4.02 12.22
N ARG A 28 -9.45 3.59 13.39
CA ARG A 28 -10.64 4.14 14.07
C ARG A 28 -10.57 5.62 14.38
N VAL A 29 -9.38 6.12 14.74
CA VAL A 29 -9.20 7.53 15.15
C VAL A 29 -9.46 8.47 13.99
N ILE A 30 -8.76 8.29 12.87
CA ILE A 30 -8.89 9.18 11.70
C ILE A 30 -10.27 9.06 11.07
N LEU A 31 -10.83 7.84 10.98
CA LEU A 31 -12.19 7.62 10.49
C LEU A 31 -13.24 8.17 11.47
N GLY A 32 -12.93 8.18 12.76
CA GLY A 32 -13.75 8.84 13.78
C GLY A 32 -13.84 10.34 13.55
N TYR A 33 -12.72 10.99 13.23
CA TYR A 33 -12.73 12.40 12.87
C TYR A 33 -13.46 12.67 11.57
N ALA A 34 -13.27 11.84 10.54
CA ALA A 34 -14.02 11.96 9.29
C ALA A 34 -15.53 11.94 9.54
N ARG A 35 -16.03 10.95 10.29
CA ARG A 35 -17.45 10.87 10.67
C ARG A 35 -17.93 12.06 11.51
N ARG A 36 -17.14 12.43 12.52
CA ARG A 36 -17.49 13.53 13.42
C ARG A 36 -17.68 14.85 12.68
N PHE A 37 -16.89 15.09 11.65
CA PHE A 37 -16.91 16.35 10.89
C PHE A 37 -17.61 16.22 9.53
N GLY A 38 -18.35 15.14 9.30
CA GLY A 38 -19.18 14.97 8.10
C GLY A 38 -18.36 14.87 6.81
N VAL A 39 -17.15 14.33 6.84
CA VAL A 39 -16.35 14.10 5.63
C VAL A 39 -16.85 12.83 4.95
N PRO A 40 -17.40 12.92 3.72
CA PRO A 40 -17.86 11.75 2.99
C PRO A 40 -16.69 10.86 2.62
N MET A 41 -16.89 9.56 2.79
CA MET A 41 -15.88 8.53 2.52
C MET A 41 -16.39 7.59 1.44
N GLU A 42 -15.47 7.08 0.63
CA GLU A 42 -15.71 6.06 -0.39
C GLU A 42 -14.69 4.92 -0.27
N THR A 43 -14.99 3.79 -0.89
CA THR A 43 -14.05 2.66 -0.94
C THR A 43 -12.91 2.98 -1.90
N PHE A 44 -11.69 2.75 -1.43
CA PHE A 44 -10.50 2.76 -2.27
C PHE A 44 -10.22 1.34 -2.77
N VAL A 45 -10.24 1.13 -4.07
CA VAL A 45 -9.92 -0.17 -4.67
C VAL A 45 -8.40 -0.38 -4.57
N ASN A 46 -8.00 -1.18 -3.60
CA ASN A 46 -6.58 -1.43 -3.31
C ASN A 46 -6.00 -2.58 -4.14
N VAL A 47 -6.83 -3.56 -4.46
CA VAL A 47 -6.46 -4.77 -5.19
C VAL A 47 -7.39 -4.96 -6.37
N ASN A 48 -6.80 -5.22 -7.52
CA ASN A 48 -7.50 -5.63 -8.73
C ASN A 48 -6.67 -6.69 -9.44
N ARG A 49 -7.18 -7.90 -9.50
CA ARG A 49 -6.47 -9.06 -10.07
C ARG A 49 -6.22 -8.96 -11.57
N ASN A 50 -6.83 -7.98 -12.26
CA ASN A 50 -6.52 -7.64 -13.65
C ASN A 50 -5.34 -6.68 -13.77
N ALA A 51 -4.97 -5.97 -12.69
CA ALA A 51 -3.85 -5.04 -12.72
C ALA A 51 -2.53 -5.72 -13.12
N GLY A 52 -1.70 -4.99 -13.84
CA GLY A 52 -0.47 -5.53 -14.42
C GLY A 52 0.70 -5.55 -13.43
N TRP A 53 1.47 -6.61 -13.47
CA TRP A 53 2.80 -6.69 -12.87
C TRP A 53 3.84 -6.70 -13.99
N ASP A 54 4.70 -5.68 -14.04
CA ASP A 54 5.80 -5.56 -14.99
C ASP A 54 7.14 -5.81 -14.30
N PHE A 55 7.68 -6.99 -14.51
CA PHE A 55 8.96 -7.40 -13.98
C PHE A 55 9.73 -8.12 -15.10
N GLY A 56 10.78 -7.46 -15.61
CA GLY A 56 11.59 -7.98 -16.71
C GLY A 56 10.98 -7.70 -18.09
N GLY A 57 10.25 -6.60 -18.24
CA GLY A 57 9.73 -6.10 -19.51
C GLY A 57 8.54 -6.91 -20.08
N LYS A 58 7.85 -7.67 -19.24
CA LYS A 58 6.63 -8.40 -19.62
C LYS A 58 5.54 -8.18 -18.58
N VAL A 59 4.53 -7.44 -18.97
CA VAL A 59 3.34 -7.25 -18.13
C VAL A 59 2.56 -8.56 -18.04
N GLN A 60 2.30 -9.01 -16.82
CA GLN A 60 1.43 -10.14 -16.52
C GLN A 60 0.29 -9.65 -15.61
N ALA A 61 -0.92 -10.15 -15.83
CA ALA A 61 -2.01 -9.87 -14.89
C ALA A 61 -1.69 -10.46 -13.51
N GLU A 62 -1.98 -9.72 -12.45
CA GLU A 62 -1.77 -10.18 -11.06
C GLU A 62 -2.40 -11.54 -10.80
N ARG A 63 -3.62 -11.79 -11.34
CA ARG A 63 -4.29 -13.09 -11.20
C ARG A 63 -3.41 -14.24 -11.70
N ARG A 64 -2.67 -14.04 -12.79
CA ARG A 64 -1.79 -15.08 -13.35
C ARG A 64 -0.59 -15.33 -12.44
N MET A 65 0.07 -14.25 -12.02
CA MET A 65 1.22 -14.32 -11.12
C MET A 65 0.89 -15.07 -9.82
N VAL A 66 -0.18 -14.65 -9.15
CA VAL A 66 -0.56 -15.19 -7.84
C VAL A 66 -1.10 -16.62 -7.95
N ASN A 67 -1.93 -16.93 -8.95
CA ASN A 67 -2.52 -18.26 -9.07
C ASN A 67 -1.50 -19.29 -9.54
N ASP A 68 -0.63 -18.95 -10.50
CA ASP A 68 0.40 -19.89 -10.97
C ASP A 68 1.45 -20.13 -9.87
N MET A 69 1.85 -19.11 -9.11
CA MET A 69 2.73 -19.30 -7.96
C MET A 69 2.11 -20.25 -6.93
N ARG A 70 0.85 -20.05 -6.59
CA ARG A 70 0.10 -20.92 -5.68
C ARG A 70 0.01 -22.35 -6.23
N GLY A 71 -0.25 -22.49 -7.53
CA GLY A 71 -0.33 -23.78 -8.22
C GLY A 71 0.98 -24.56 -8.14
N HIS A 72 2.10 -23.92 -8.46
CA HIS A 72 3.40 -24.57 -8.38
C HIS A 72 3.84 -24.93 -6.95
N ILE A 73 3.53 -24.06 -5.96
CA ILE A 73 3.78 -24.39 -4.54
C ILE A 73 2.94 -25.60 -4.14
N GLY A 74 1.68 -25.66 -4.55
CA GLY A 74 0.81 -26.81 -4.31
C GLY A 74 1.32 -28.09 -4.96
N GLU A 75 1.81 -28.02 -6.18
CA GLU A 75 2.45 -29.15 -6.88
C GLU A 75 3.70 -29.66 -6.15
N LEU A 76 4.57 -28.74 -5.69
CA LEU A 76 5.74 -29.11 -4.91
C LEU A 76 5.36 -29.81 -3.61
N LEU A 77 4.31 -29.33 -2.94
CA LEU A 77 3.81 -29.93 -1.70
C LEU A 77 3.20 -31.33 -1.97
N ALA A 78 2.41 -31.48 -3.04
CA ALA A 78 1.87 -32.77 -3.45
C ALA A 78 2.98 -33.79 -3.72
N LYS A 79 4.00 -33.39 -4.48
CA LYS A 79 5.17 -34.23 -4.76
C LYS A 79 6.00 -34.57 -3.50
N ALA A 80 6.09 -33.67 -2.53
CA ALA A 80 6.73 -33.94 -1.25
C ALA A 80 5.95 -35.01 -0.45
N ILE A 81 4.63 -34.93 -0.43
CA ILE A 81 3.75 -35.93 0.17
C ILE A 81 3.97 -37.30 -0.50
N ASP A 82 3.94 -37.37 -1.81
CA ASP A 82 4.11 -38.62 -2.56
C ASP A 82 5.48 -39.28 -2.32
N ARG A 83 6.50 -38.47 -2.10
CA ARG A 83 7.85 -38.94 -1.76
C ARG A 83 8.03 -39.23 -0.26
N LYS A 84 6.96 -39.15 0.53
CA LYS A 84 6.99 -39.36 1.99
C LYS A 84 7.96 -38.39 2.72
N ALA A 85 8.24 -37.25 2.14
CA ALA A 85 9.18 -36.28 2.72
C ALA A 85 8.61 -35.60 3.99
N LEU A 86 7.33 -35.76 4.25
CA LEU A 86 6.64 -35.22 5.42
C LEU A 86 6.36 -36.25 6.51
N ASP A 87 6.74 -37.52 6.30
CA ASP A 87 6.58 -38.58 7.28
C ASP A 87 7.35 -38.23 8.58
N GLY A 88 6.65 -38.37 9.72
CA GLY A 88 7.19 -37.98 11.02
C GLY A 88 7.16 -36.48 11.34
N VAL A 89 6.80 -35.62 10.39
CA VAL A 89 6.58 -34.17 10.60
C VAL A 89 5.09 -33.89 10.80
N VAL A 90 4.26 -34.55 9.99
CA VAL A 90 2.79 -34.42 9.98
C VAL A 90 2.18 -35.82 10.09
N SER A 91 1.07 -35.97 10.80
CA SER A 91 0.37 -37.25 10.91
C SER A 91 -0.23 -37.71 9.58
N ALA A 92 -0.49 -39.02 9.44
CA ALA A 92 -1.08 -39.57 8.23
C ALA A 92 -2.48 -38.97 7.93
N ASP A 93 -3.28 -38.70 8.95
CA ASP A 93 -4.61 -38.09 8.79
C ASP A 93 -4.51 -36.64 8.34
N GLU A 94 -3.55 -35.88 8.84
CA GLU A 94 -3.28 -34.52 8.39
C GLU A 94 -2.77 -34.49 6.97
N ILE A 95 -1.88 -35.41 6.57
CA ILE A 95 -1.43 -35.57 5.18
C ILE A 95 -2.60 -35.82 4.23
N ALA A 96 -3.53 -36.72 4.61
CA ALA A 96 -4.73 -36.99 3.82
C ALA A 96 -5.60 -35.73 3.66
N THR A 97 -5.78 -34.98 4.73
CA THR A 97 -6.53 -33.71 4.75
C THR A 97 -5.88 -32.66 3.85
N VAL A 98 -4.55 -32.47 3.96
CA VAL A 98 -3.79 -31.54 3.12
C VAL A 98 -3.93 -31.93 1.65
N ARG A 99 -3.80 -33.21 1.32
CA ARG A 99 -3.93 -33.69 -0.06
C ARG A 99 -5.31 -33.39 -0.65
N GLN A 100 -6.36 -33.64 0.13
CA GLN A 100 -7.74 -33.31 -0.28
C GLN A 100 -7.91 -31.81 -0.53
N PHE A 101 -7.28 -30.96 0.29
CA PHE A 101 -7.35 -29.51 0.16
C PHE A 101 -6.57 -28.98 -1.04
N LEU A 102 -5.43 -29.57 -1.41
CA LEU A 102 -4.57 -29.09 -2.50
C LEU A 102 -5.26 -29.06 -3.86
N ALA A 103 -6.12 -30.02 -4.16
CA ALA A 103 -6.82 -30.08 -5.44
C ALA A 103 -7.67 -28.81 -5.72
N PRO A 104 -8.60 -28.39 -4.84
CA PRO A 104 -9.36 -27.16 -5.05
C PRO A 104 -8.54 -25.88 -4.81
N TYR A 105 -7.59 -25.89 -3.87
CA TYR A 105 -6.81 -24.71 -3.47
C TYR A 105 -5.78 -24.29 -4.51
N ALA A 106 -5.00 -25.24 -5.00
CA ALA A 106 -3.87 -25.01 -5.89
C ALA A 106 -4.08 -25.51 -7.33
N GLY A 107 -5.22 -26.14 -7.63
CA GLY A 107 -5.47 -26.70 -8.95
C GLY A 107 -4.59 -27.92 -9.28
N VAL A 108 -4.20 -28.69 -8.25
CA VAL A 108 -3.39 -29.89 -8.42
C VAL A 108 -4.30 -31.07 -8.82
N ASP A 109 -3.91 -31.81 -9.81
CA ASP A 109 -4.64 -32.98 -10.30
C ASP A 109 -4.35 -34.26 -9.45
N ALA A 110 -4.92 -35.41 -9.88
CA ALA A 110 -4.72 -36.67 -9.19
C ALA A 110 -3.27 -37.19 -9.25
N LYS A 111 -2.45 -36.69 -10.19
CA LYS A 111 -1.02 -37.01 -10.31
C LYS A 111 -0.14 -36.07 -9.50
N GLY A 112 -0.73 -35.11 -8.81
CA GLY A 112 0.01 -34.09 -8.08
C GLY A 112 0.60 -33.00 -8.97
N GLU A 113 0.09 -32.82 -10.20
CA GLU A 113 0.55 -31.83 -11.15
C GLU A 113 -0.38 -30.60 -11.17
N TYR A 114 0.21 -29.41 -11.23
CA TYR A 114 -0.56 -28.18 -11.36
C TYR A 114 -1.18 -28.08 -12.74
N THR A 115 -2.49 -27.95 -12.79
CA THR A 115 -3.26 -27.74 -14.02
C THR A 115 -4.11 -26.49 -13.89
N PRO A 116 -3.83 -25.43 -14.65
CA PRO A 116 -4.63 -24.20 -14.63
C PRO A 116 -6.09 -24.48 -14.99
N ARG A 117 -7.01 -23.86 -14.24
CA ARG A 117 -8.47 -24.02 -14.43
C ARG A 117 -9.15 -22.66 -14.74
N GLY A 118 -8.46 -21.79 -15.45
CA GLY A 118 -8.96 -20.45 -15.77
C GLY A 118 -8.77 -19.39 -14.68
N SER A 119 -8.39 -19.75 -13.44
CA SER A 119 -8.08 -18.76 -12.39
C SER A 119 -6.92 -17.84 -12.75
N SER A 120 -5.98 -18.32 -13.55
CA SER A 120 -4.85 -17.54 -14.08
C SER A 120 -5.20 -16.76 -15.35
N GLY A 121 -6.37 -16.99 -15.93
CA GLY A 121 -6.85 -16.43 -17.18
C GLY A 121 -6.97 -17.47 -18.29
N PHE A 122 -7.45 -17.04 -19.43
CA PHE A 122 -7.74 -17.87 -20.59
C PHE A 122 -6.95 -17.39 -21.81
N ALA A 123 -6.51 -18.33 -22.64
CA ALA A 123 -6.04 -18.06 -24.00
C ALA A 123 -7.25 -17.91 -24.96
N VAL A 124 -8.30 -18.68 -24.69
CA VAL A 124 -9.61 -18.54 -25.33
C VAL A 124 -10.63 -18.37 -24.21
N GLU A 125 -11.24 -17.20 -24.13
CA GLU A 125 -12.23 -16.91 -23.10
C GLU A 125 -13.52 -17.72 -23.28
N PRO A 126 -14.23 -18.05 -22.18
CA PRO A 126 -15.50 -18.73 -22.26
C PRO A 126 -16.53 -17.86 -23.00
N GLY A 127 -17.01 -18.34 -24.14
CA GLY A 127 -18.00 -17.66 -25.00
C GLY A 127 -19.38 -18.29 -24.95
N GLY A 128 -19.80 -18.80 -23.82
CA GLY A 128 -21.07 -19.51 -23.68
C GLY A 128 -21.07 -20.83 -24.48
N TYR A 129 -22.11 -21.04 -25.31
CA TYR A 129 -22.20 -22.25 -26.09
C TYR A 129 -21.27 -22.27 -27.33
N ALA A 130 -20.83 -21.11 -27.79
CA ALA A 130 -20.10 -20.97 -29.05
C ALA A 130 -18.58 -21.16 -28.93
N SER A 131 -18.02 -21.06 -27.75
CA SER A 131 -16.55 -21.10 -27.52
C SER A 131 -16.21 -21.91 -26.28
N ALA A 132 -15.48 -23.01 -26.46
CA ALA A 132 -14.90 -23.74 -25.34
C ALA A 132 -13.71 -22.98 -24.79
N PRO A 133 -13.64 -22.75 -23.46
CA PRO A 133 -12.54 -22.00 -22.85
C PRO A 133 -11.24 -22.80 -22.90
N GLU A 134 -10.14 -22.10 -23.18
CA GLU A 134 -8.79 -22.66 -23.09
C GLU A 134 -8.01 -21.87 -22.01
N PRO A 135 -7.70 -22.48 -20.85
CA PRO A 135 -6.88 -21.83 -19.84
C PRO A 135 -5.48 -21.48 -20.37
N LEU A 136 -4.89 -20.40 -19.85
CA LEU A 136 -3.48 -20.07 -20.12
C LEU A 136 -2.57 -21.19 -19.61
N SER A 137 -1.50 -21.47 -20.36
CA SER A 137 -0.41 -22.33 -19.85
C SER A 137 0.29 -21.65 -18.67
N PRO A 138 0.69 -22.43 -17.62
CA PRO A 138 1.35 -21.86 -16.45
C PRO A 138 2.66 -21.14 -16.80
N LEU A 139 2.91 -20.03 -16.10
CA LEU A 139 4.23 -19.41 -16.09
C LEU A 139 5.22 -20.31 -15.34
N ARG A 140 6.47 -20.29 -15.74
CA ARG A 140 7.54 -20.98 -15.02
C ARG A 140 7.96 -20.19 -13.78
N PHE A 141 8.57 -20.84 -12.79
CA PHE A 141 9.09 -20.15 -11.59
C PHE A 141 10.00 -18.96 -11.89
N ALA A 142 10.85 -19.05 -12.92
CA ALA A 142 11.72 -17.95 -13.32
C ALA A 142 10.95 -16.73 -13.86
N GLU A 143 9.74 -16.93 -14.37
CA GLU A 143 8.84 -15.87 -14.83
C GLU A 143 8.00 -15.31 -13.67
N LEU A 144 7.67 -16.15 -12.69
CA LEU A 144 6.92 -15.77 -11.50
C LEU A 144 7.78 -15.06 -10.45
N TYR A 145 9.08 -15.36 -10.42
CA TYR A 145 10.02 -14.74 -9.48
C TYR A 145 11.31 -14.31 -10.18
N PRO A 146 11.23 -13.35 -11.11
CA PRO A 146 12.39 -12.89 -11.89
C PRO A 146 13.40 -12.12 -11.05
N SER A 147 12.98 -11.53 -9.93
CA SER A 147 13.84 -10.79 -9.01
C SER A 147 13.20 -10.69 -7.62
N GLY A 148 14.01 -10.30 -6.61
CA GLY A 148 13.49 -10.05 -5.26
C GLY A 148 12.49 -8.89 -5.17
N ALA A 149 12.41 -8.01 -6.16
CA ALA A 149 11.47 -6.90 -6.20
C ALA A 149 10.01 -7.38 -6.23
N VAL A 150 9.74 -8.55 -6.81
CA VAL A 150 8.39 -9.14 -6.88
C VAL A 150 7.88 -9.67 -5.52
N THR A 151 8.73 -9.76 -4.51
CA THR A 151 8.34 -10.27 -3.18
C THR A 151 7.26 -9.40 -2.53
N LEU A 152 7.42 -8.08 -2.58
CA LEU A 152 6.44 -7.17 -1.98
C LEU A 152 5.05 -7.29 -2.61
N PRO A 153 4.87 -7.30 -3.94
CA PRO A 153 3.59 -7.59 -4.58
C PRO A 153 2.91 -8.86 -4.05
N TYR A 154 3.63 -9.99 -3.99
CA TYR A 154 3.06 -11.23 -3.46
C TYR A 154 2.62 -11.15 -1.99
N LEU A 155 3.34 -10.37 -1.18
CA LEU A 155 3.06 -10.26 0.25
C LEU A 155 2.13 -9.10 0.60
N PHE A 156 1.82 -8.22 -0.36
CA PHE A 156 1.14 -6.97 -0.08
C PHE A 156 -0.21 -7.16 0.62
N GLU A 157 -1.01 -8.10 0.16
CA GLU A 157 -2.32 -8.42 0.77
C GLU A 157 -2.20 -9.17 2.11
N HIS A 158 -1.02 -9.67 2.48
CA HIS A 158 -0.77 -10.32 3.76
C HIS A 158 -0.34 -9.32 4.85
N ILE A 159 0.00 -8.09 4.48
CA ILE A 159 0.31 -7.02 5.44
C ILE A 159 -0.96 -6.65 6.20
N TRP A 160 -0.90 -6.62 7.54
CA TRP A 160 -2.04 -6.39 8.42
C TRP A 160 -2.96 -5.25 7.97
N ASP A 161 -2.40 -4.07 7.72
CA ASP A 161 -3.18 -2.91 7.31
C ASP A 161 -3.78 -3.05 5.90
N MET A 162 -3.16 -3.87 5.03
CA MET A 162 -3.64 -4.06 3.65
C MET A 162 -4.77 -5.08 3.53
N GLN A 163 -5.01 -5.89 4.56
CA GLN A 163 -6.10 -6.86 4.59
C GLN A 163 -7.47 -6.22 4.85
N ALA A 164 -7.48 -5.04 5.46
CA ALA A 164 -8.71 -4.32 5.76
C ALA A 164 -9.27 -3.61 4.53
N THR A 165 -10.58 -3.39 4.50
CA THR A 165 -11.18 -2.52 3.48
C THR A 165 -10.52 -1.14 3.50
N MET A 166 -10.02 -0.70 2.37
CA MET A 166 -9.45 0.62 2.22
C MET A 166 -10.52 1.65 1.92
N LEU A 167 -10.41 2.80 2.56
CA LEU A 167 -11.30 3.93 2.39
C LEU A 167 -10.49 5.17 2.00
N GLN A 168 -11.14 6.09 1.32
CA GLN A 168 -10.59 7.43 1.05
C GLN A 168 -11.69 8.49 1.19
N PRO A 169 -11.32 9.74 1.54
CA PRO A 169 -12.28 10.84 1.49
C PRO A 169 -12.63 11.20 0.04
N VAL A 170 -13.89 11.41 -0.23
CA VAL A 170 -14.34 11.94 -1.53
C VAL A 170 -13.71 13.32 -1.75
N GLY A 171 -12.96 13.47 -2.84
CA GLY A 171 -12.27 14.72 -3.18
C GLY A 171 -10.89 14.90 -2.53
N GLY A 172 -10.31 13.82 -1.96
CA GLY A 172 -8.93 13.76 -1.52
C GLY A 172 -8.70 13.80 -0.01
N MET A 173 -7.52 13.38 0.41
CA MET A 173 -7.15 13.23 1.83
C MET A 173 -7.14 14.55 2.61
N ASP A 174 -6.94 15.67 1.94
CA ASP A 174 -6.94 17.00 2.56
C ASP A 174 -8.32 17.40 3.12
N ARG A 175 -9.40 16.74 2.69
CA ARG A 175 -10.76 16.98 3.19
C ARG A 175 -10.85 16.76 4.70
N ILE A 176 -10.17 15.76 5.23
CA ILE A 176 -10.15 15.52 6.69
C ILE A 176 -9.40 16.65 7.40
N ALA A 177 -8.22 17.04 6.90
CA ALA A 177 -7.45 18.12 7.49
C ALA A 177 -8.20 19.46 7.44
N ARG A 178 -8.88 19.77 6.34
CA ARG A 178 -9.72 20.96 6.17
C ARG A 178 -10.91 20.95 7.12
N ALA A 179 -11.57 19.82 7.29
CA ALA A 179 -12.69 19.68 8.22
C ALA A 179 -12.26 19.90 9.68
N ILE A 180 -11.12 19.35 10.09
CA ILE A 180 -10.52 19.60 11.40
C ILE A 180 -10.15 21.08 11.55
N TYR A 181 -9.46 21.65 10.54
CA TYR A 181 -9.07 23.05 10.54
C TYR A 181 -10.25 24.00 10.73
N ALA A 182 -11.38 23.74 10.08
CA ALA A 182 -12.59 24.54 10.22
C ALA A 182 -13.07 24.65 11.69
N GLN A 183 -12.84 23.62 12.51
CA GLN A 183 -13.24 23.60 13.92
C GLN A 183 -12.25 24.36 14.82
N VAL A 184 -10.98 24.41 14.45
CA VAL A 184 -9.92 24.96 15.31
C VAL A 184 -9.28 26.23 14.72
N LYS A 185 -9.82 26.75 13.64
CA LYS A 185 -9.30 27.91 12.90
C LYS A 185 -8.91 29.10 13.79
N PRO A 186 -9.69 29.50 14.82
CA PRO A 186 -9.33 30.62 15.67
C PRO A 186 -8.04 30.40 16.47
N ALA A 187 -7.68 29.14 16.74
CA ALA A 187 -6.46 28.79 17.49
C ALA A 187 -5.24 28.52 16.58
N VAL A 188 -5.42 28.52 15.27
CA VAL A 188 -4.36 28.18 14.31
C VAL A 188 -3.72 29.45 13.73
N ARG A 189 -2.39 29.51 13.79
CA ARG A 189 -1.59 30.58 13.17
C ARG A 189 -0.82 29.97 11.99
N LEU A 190 -1.28 30.23 10.78
CA LEU A 190 -0.58 29.84 9.56
C LEU A 190 0.55 30.81 9.22
N GLY A 191 1.51 30.38 8.40
CA GLY A 191 2.64 31.22 7.99
C GLY A 191 3.63 31.55 9.13
N THR A 192 3.58 30.80 10.23
CA THR A 192 4.41 31.01 11.43
C THR A 192 5.38 29.85 11.63
N PRO A 193 6.47 29.77 10.84
CA PRO A 193 7.45 28.70 11.00
C PRO A 193 8.08 28.75 12.39
N VAL A 194 8.25 27.58 13.02
CA VAL A 194 8.96 27.44 14.29
C VAL A 194 10.45 27.60 14.08
N THR A 195 11.09 28.50 14.81
CA THR A 195 12.52 28.82 14.68
C THR A 195 13.37 28.35 15.85
N ALA A 196 12.78 28.15 17.04
CA ALA A 196 13.44 27.51 18.17
C ALA A 196 12.43 26.94 19.17
N ILE A 197 12.84 25.89 19.91
CA ILE A 197 12.07 25.30 21.01
C ILE A 197 12.97 25.19 22.23
N ARG A 198 12.60 25.86 23.35
CA ARG A 198 13.42 25.95 24.54
C ARG A 198 12.61 25.74 25.82
N ARG A 199 13.30 25.42 26.90
CA ARG A 199 12.73 25.46 28.25
C ARG A 199 12.86 26.87 28.80
N SER A 200 11.86 27.32 29.54
CA SER A 200 11.82 28.62 30.18
C SER A 200 11.06 28.50 31.52
N GLY A 201 11.78 28.47 32.65
CA GLY A 201 11.16 28.48 33.97
C GLY A 201 10.15 27.37 34.25
N GLY A 202 10.40 26.13 33.75
CA GLY A 202 9.47 24.99 33.86
C GLY A 202 8.41 24.93 32.77
N ARG A 203 8.35 25.92 31.89
CA ARG A 203 7.47 26.00 30.73
C ARG A 203 8.23 25.74 29.42
N VAL A 204 7.52 25.65 28.32
CA VAL A 204 8.10 25.55 26.97
C VAL A 204 7.93 26.90 26.27
N ARG A 205 9.02 27.44 25.77
CA ARG A 205 9.07 28.64 24.93
C ARG A 205 9.32 28.24 23.48
N ILE A 206 8.41 28.64 22.59
CA ILE A 206 8.47 28.37 21.17
C ILE A 206 8.65 29.69 20.43
N GLU A 207 9.81 29.85 19.78
CA GLU A 207 10.07 30.99 18.90
C GLU A 207 9.54 30.68 17.49
N HIS A 208 8.87 31.66 16.89
CA HIS A 208 8.22 31.45 15.60
C HIS A 208 8.07 32.76 14.81
N GLY A 209 7.83 32.60 13.50
CA GLY A 209 7.59 33.70 12.57
C GLY A 209 8.85 34.51 12.22
N PRO A 210 8.76 35.45 11.27
CA PRO A 210 9.90 36.21 10.77
C PRO A 210 10.45 37.21 11.83
N GLY A 211 9.62 37.63 12.77
CA GLY A 211 9.99 38.59 13.83
C GLY A 211 10.48 37.92 15.12
N LYS A 212 10.80 36.64 15.15
CA LYS A 212 11.18 35.87 16.35
C LYS A 212 10.20 36.07 17.51
N GLN A 213 8.92 36.11 17.21
CA GLN A 213 7.88 36.11 18.23
C GLN A 213 7.99 34.85 19.08
N ALA A 214 7.54 34.91 20.34
CA ALA A 214 7.56 33.75 21.21
C ALA A 214 6.19 33.49 21.82
N THR A 215 5.87 32.21 21.95
CA THR A 215 4.71 31.70 22.69
C THR A 215 5.22 30.81 23.81
N GLU A 216 4.72 31.00 25.03
CA GLU A 216 5.01 30.15 26.19
C GLU A 216 3.79 29.33 26.55
N ALA A 217 4.01 28.06 26.86
CA ALA A 217 2.99 27.12 27.28
C ALA A 217 3.55 26.13 28.30
N ASP A 218 2.67 25.51 29.08
CA ASP A 218 3.08 24.51 30.05
C ASP A 218 3.53 23.21 29.35
N TYR A 219 2.94 22.90 28.19
CA TYR A 219 3.26 21.73 27.36
C TYR A 219 3.33 22.09 25.86
N CYS A 220 4.11 21.30 25.11
CA CYS A 220 4.18 21.39 23.66
C CYS A 220 4.12 20.01 23.05
N VAL A 221 3.14 19.78 22.18
CA VAL A 221 3.08 18.61 21.29
C VAL A 221 3.66 19.01 19.95
N CYS A 222 4.82 18.43 19.60
CA CYS A 222 5.51 18.73 18.37
C CYS A 222 5.25 17.61 17.34
N THR A 223 4.61 17.96 16.23
CA THR A 223 4.31 17.04 15.11
C THR A 223 5.21 17.29 13.89
N LEU A 224 6.27 18.09 14.03
CA LEU A 224 7.22 18.31 12.95
C LEU A 224 7.95 17.01 12.61
N PRO A 225 8.18 16.73 11.32
CA PRO A 225 9.00 15.60 10.90
C PRO A 225 10.38 15.65 11.56
N MET A 226 10.87 14.50 12.03
CA MET A 226 12.12 14.44 12.82
C MET A 226 13.32 15.06 12.13
N PRO A 227 13.55 14.90 10.80
CA PRO A 227 14.67 15.57 10.13
C PRO A 227 14.57 17.09 10.13
N LEU A 228 13.35 17.66 10.15
CA LEU A 228 13.14 19.10 10.28
C LEU A 228 13.35 19.54 11.73
N LEU A 229 12.79 18.80 12.69
CA LEU A 229 12.94 19.08 14.11
C LEU A 229 14.41 19.04 14.56
N ALA A 230 15.20 18.09 14.02
CA ALA A 230 16.62 18.01 14.31
C ALA A 230 17.43 19.26 13.92
N ARG A 231 16.93 20.05 12.96
CA ARG A 231 17.56 21.29 12.49
C ARG A 231 17.12 22.52 13.25
N ILE A 232 16.05 22.42 14.05
CA ILE A 232 15.54 23.55 14.83
C ILE A 232 16.38 23.71 16.11
N PRO A 233 16.91 24.89 16.37
CA PRO A 233 17.60 25.21 17.62
C PRO A 233 16.77 24.82 18.84
N SER A 234 17.33 23.96 19.68
CA SER A 234 16.64 23.44 20.85
C SER A 234 17.62 23.12 21.99
N ASP A 235 17.11 23.10 23.21
CA ASP A 235 17.81 22.61 24.40
C ASP A 235 17.47 21.17 24.75
N PHE A 236 17.13 20.38 23.74
CA PHE A 236 16.93 18.93 23.88
C PHE A 236 18.21 18.27 24.40
N SER A 237 18.03 17.22 25.20
CA SER A 237 19.16 16.41 25.68
C SER A 237 19.93 15.77 24.50
N ALA A 238 21.19 15.45 24.73
CA ALA A 238 22.03 14.77 23.76
C ALA A 238 21.38 13.46 23.25
N ALA A 239 20.77 12.68 24.16
CA ALA A 239 20.06 11.45 23.80
C ALA A 239 18.87 11.73 22.87
N LYS A 240 18.08 12.77 23.13
CA LYS A 240 16.94 13.15 22.27
C LYS A 240 17.43 13.61 20.88
N LYS A 241 18.49 14.42 20.83
CA LYS A 241 19.09 14.85 19.55
C LYS A 241 19.62 13.67 18.75
N ALA A 242 20.29 12.71 19.38
CA ALA A 242 20.77 11.48 18.74
C ALA A 242 19.59 10.66 18.21
N ALA A 243 18.51 10.51 18.97
CA ALA A 243 17.30 9.79 18.53
C ALA A 243 16.65 10.44 17.30
N LEU A 244 16.55 11.77 17.24
CA LEU A 244 15.98 12.50 16.11
C LEU A 244 16.77 12.29 14.80
N THR A 245 18.08 12.12 14.89
CA THR A 245 18.94 11.89 13.72
C THR A 245 19.15 10.43 13.39
N GLY A 246 18.90 9.52 14.35
CA GLY A 246 19.07 8.08 14.19
C GLY A 246 17.92 7.37 13.50
N ILE A 247 16.78 8.03 13.30
CA ILE A 247 15.61 7.43 12.61
C ILE A 247 15.73 7.64 11.10
N PRO A 248 15.83 6.56 10.32
CA PRO A 248 15.92 6.69 8.87
C PRO A 248 14.59 7.18 8.28
N TYR A 249 14.68 8.13 7.36
CA TYR A 249 13.58 8.57 6.50
C TYR A 249 13.88 8.14 5.08
N LEU A 250 13.00 7.30 4.54
CA LEU A 250 13.09 6.88 3.15
C LEU A 250 12.60 8.00 2.23
N ALA A 251 13.31 8.21 1.14
CA ALA A 251 12.82 9.06 0.07
C ALA A 251 11.63 8.38 -0.61
N SER A 252 10.58 9.13 -0.85
CA SER A 252 9.40 8.68 -1.57
C SER A 252 8.99 9.76 -2.55
N VAL A 253 8.76 9.36 -3.80
CA VAL A 253 8.30 10.25 -4.87
C VAL A 253 6.95 9.74 -5.35
N LYS A 254 6.05 10.66 -5.65
CA LYS A 254 4.81 10.38 -6.37
C LYS A 254 4.73 11.29 -7.57
N ALA A 255 4.43 10.74 -8.73
CA ALA A 255 4.05 11.45 -9.92
C ALA A 255 2.61 11.12 -10.27
N ALA A 256 1.88 12.10 -10.78
CA ALA A 256 0.51 11.90 -11.22
C ALA A 256 0.35 12.41 -12.65
N PHE A 257 -0.40 11.66 -13.43
CA PHE A 257 -0.69 11.97 -14.82
C PHE A 257 -2.22 11.96 -15.01
N GLU A 258 -2.71 12.90 -15.78
CA GLU A 258 -4.07 12.88 -16.29
C GLU A 258 -4.04 12.21 -17.67
N ALA A 259 -4.91 11.21 -17.85
CA ALA A 259 -5.04 10.47 -19.09
C ALA A 259 -6.51 10.06 -19.31
N PRO A 260 -6.92 9.71 -20.53
CA PRO A 260 -8.16 8.97 -20.76
C PRO A 260 -8.14 7.67 -19.94
N ARG A 261 -9.33 7.17 -19.57
CA ARG A 261 -9.48 5.96 -18.74
C ARG A 261 -9.26 4.67 -19.55
N PHE A 262 -8.16 4.59 -20.31
CA PHE A 262 -7.86 3.45 -21.18
C PHE A 262 -7.79 2.13 -20.40
N TRP A 263 -7.29 2.13 -19.16
CA TRP A 263 -7.25 0.94 -18.31
C TRP A 263 -8.65 0.38 -17.97
N GLU A 264 -9.70 1.23 -17.96
CA GLU A 264 -11.09 0.78 -17.75
C GLU A 264 -11.69 0.30 -19.07
N THR A 265 -11.43 1.01 -20.18
CA THR A 265 -12.07 0.74 -21.48
C THR A 265 -11.40 -0.37 -22.29
N ASP A 266 -10.09 -0.54 -22.13
CA ASP A 266 -9.30 -1.44 -22.96
C ASP A 266 -8.82 -2.68 -22.17
N ASP A 267 -8.65 -2.56 -20.83
CA ASP A 267 -8.05 -3.61 -19.99
C ASP A 267 -8.99 -4.12 -18.88
N ASP A 268 -10.20 -3.58 -18.74
CA ASP A 268 -11.16 -3.90 -17.66
C ASP A 268 -10.56 -3.72 -16.25
N ILE A 269 -9.68 -2.73 -16.08
CA ILE A 269 -9.03 -2.43 -14.79
C ILE A 269 -9.74 -1.25 -14.11
N PHE A 270 -10.51 -1.53 -13.06
CA PHE A 270 -11.23 -0.53 -12.25
C PHE A 270 -10.52 -0.30 -10.91
N GLY A 271 -9.53 0.56 -10.91
CA GLY A 271 -8.68 0.79 -9.73
C GLY A 271 -7.67 -0.34 -9.49
N GLY A 272 -7.09 -0.37 -8.31
CA GLY A 272 -6.03 -1.32 -7.95
C GLY A 272 -4.64 -0.74 -8.08
N LEU A 273 -3.64 -1.59 -7.91
CA LEU A 273 -2.22 -1.24 -8.00
C LEU A 273 -1.58 -2.09 -9.08
N ALA A 274 -0.89 -1.46 -10.00
CA ALA A 274 0.07 -2.12 -10.88
C ALA A 274 1.47 -2.06 -10.23
N TRP A 275 2.29 -3.06 -10.49
CA TRP A 275 3.62 -3.16 -9.92
C TRP A 275 4.67 -3.23 -11.03
N THR A 276 5.80 -2.58 -10.82
CA THR A 276 6.93 -2.62 -11.74
C THR A 276 8.24 -2.79 -10.98
N ASP A 277 9.27 -3.28 -11.65
CA ASP A 277 10.60 -3.34 -11.07
C ASP A 277 11.13 -1.92 -10.85
N PRO A 278 11.55 -1.54 -9.64
CA PRO A 278 12.03 -0.20 -9.36
C PRO A 278 13.33 0.18 -10.10
N ARG A 279 13.91 -0.75 -10.84
CA ARG A 279 15.13 -0.54 -11.65
C ARG A 279 14.82 -0.24 -13.11
N GLU A 280 13.58 -0.39 -13.52
CA GLU A 280 13.04 -0.06 -14.84
C GLU A 280 12.25 1.25 -14.79
#